data_71c74456bc8d08e425e26c80ecc6c854
#
_entry.id   71c74456bc8d08e425e26c80ecc6c854
#
_cell.length_a   1.000
_cell.length_b   1.000
_cell.length_c   1.000
_cell.angle_alpha   90.00
_cell.angle_beta   90.00
_cell.angle_gamma   90.00
#
_symmetry.space_group_name_H-M   'P 1'
#
loop_
_entity.id
_entity.type
_entity.pdbx_description
1 polymer ?
#
loop_
_entity_poly.entity_id
_entity_poly.type
_entity_poly.pdbx_seq_one_letter_code
_entity_poly.pdbx_strand_id
1 'polypeptide(L)'
;MINFLQKTIDSLKERKTCGEIMVPMNRLFYKKTSDSVKGTLGRMTKISTGHVPVLDENGKVCGGFTAVSFLHIIADKKGEPLGSDYSFGDAKNYVSFEHHNSEVYRFVEKDLYVDELKDIFEKTYSGGKRLAMVFVTSNGKENGKLLGTISPWDVLGK
;
A
#
# COMPACT_ATOMS: atom_id res chain seq x y z
N MET A 1 -13.39 20.43 36.14
CA MET A 1 -13.78 20.95 34.80
C MET A 1 -12.57 21.33 33.96
N ILE A 2 -11.68 22.17 34.48
CA ILE A 2 -10.43 22.59 33.80
C ILE A 2 -9.54 21.36 33.44
N ASN A 3 -9.39 20.41 34.36
CA ASN A 3 -8.59 19.19 34.15
C ASN A 3 -9.13 18.29 33.03
N PHE A 4 -10.46 18.22 32.85
CA PHE A 4 -11.07 17.44 31.78
C PHE A 4 -10.80 18.05 30.40
N LEU A 5 -10.96 19.36 30.27
CA LEU A 5 -10.66 20.10 29.02
C LEU A 5 -9.17 20.03 28.67
N GLN A 6 -8.29 20.18 29.64
CA GLN A 6 -6.84 20.10 29.43
C GLN A 6 -6.45 18.68 28.99
N LYS A 7 -6.95 17.63 29.63
CA LYS A 7 -6.73 16.23 29.23
C LYS A 7 -7.25 15.96 27.81
N THR A 8 -8.40 16.52 27.44
CA THR A 8 -8.94 16.39 26.08
C THR A 8 -8.07 17.10 25.05
N ILE A 9 -7.61 18.31 25.35
CA ILE A 9 -6.68 19.06 24.49
C ILE A 9 -5.36 18.30 24.34
N ASP A 10 -4.78 17.79 25.41
CA ASP A 10 -3.53 17.04 25.41
C ASP A 10 -3.70 15.73 24.63
N SER A 11 -4.81 15.01 24.80
CA SER A 11 -5.14 13.82 24.04
C SER A 11 -5.25 14.10 22.54
N LEU A 12 -5.86 15.21 22.14
CA LEU A 12 -5.93 15.63 20.73
C LEU A 12 -4.56 16.00 20.15
N LYS A 13 -3.69 16.61 20.94
CA LYS A 13 -2.32 16.94 20.53
C LYS A 13 -1.43 15.71 20.39
N GLU A 14 -1.70 14.65 21.15
CA GLU A 14 -0.97 13.37 21.10
C GLU A 14 -1.46 12.42 20.00
N ARG A 15 -2.55 12.77 19.31
CA ARG A 15 -3.06 11.94 18.20
C ARG A 15 -2.06 11.93 17.05
N LYS A 16 -1.65 10.73 16.65
CA LYS A 16 -0.78 10.53 15.51
C LYS A 16 -1.53 10.64 14.19
N THR A 17 -0.87 11.19 13.20
CA THR A 17 -1.36 11.26 11.82
C THR A 17 -0.77 10.15 10.96
N CYS A 18 -1.41 9.88 9.84
CA CYS A 18 -0.91 8.93 8.84
C CYS A 18 0.49 9.30 8.34
N GLY A 19 0.77 10.59 8.17
CA GLY A 19 2.09 11.06 7.76
C GLY A 19 3.19 10.74 8.76
N GLU A 20 2.87 10.68 10.05
CA GLU A 20 3.84 10.37 11.12
C GLU A 20 4.17 8.88 11.20
N ILE A 21 3.24 7.99 10.84
CA ILE A 21 3.44 6.52 10.95
C ILE A 21 3.77 5.84 9.62
N MET A 22 3.56 6.50 8.49
CA MET A 22 3.81 5.92 7.18
C MET A 22 5.28 5.52 6.99
N VAL A 23 5.51 4.52 6.15
CA VAL A 23 6.83 4.28 5.57
C VAL A 23 7.02 5.31 4.46
N PRO A 24 7.92 6.29 4.62
CA PRO A 24 8.08 7.36 3.63
C PRO A 24 8.79 6.86 2.37
N MET A 25 8.65 7.59 1.28
CA MET A 25 9.21 7.23 -0.03
C MET A 25 10.71 6.90 -0.02
N ASN A 26 11.50 7.59 0.79
CA ASN A 26 12.94 7.36 0.87
C ASN A 26 13.33 6.02 1.53
N ARG A 27 12.40 5.35 2.19
CA ARG A 27 12.57 4.02 2.80
C ARG A 27 11.67 2.96 2.19
N LEU A 28 10.76 3.35 1.30
CA LEU A 28 9.78 2.47 0.71
C LEU A 28 10.41 1.62 -0.40
N PHE A 29 10.17 0.32 -0.35
CA PHE A 29 10.46 -0.57 -1.47
C PHE A 29 9.29 -0.52 -2.46
N TYR A 30 9.51 0.09 -3.59
CA TYR A 30 8.54 0.21 -4.69
C TYR A 30 9.19 -0.14 -6.01
N LYS A 31 8.38 -0.32 -7.03
CA LYS A 31 8.82 -0.59 -8.39
C LYS A 31 8.13 0.34 -9.37
N LYS A 32 8.75 0.48 -10.54
CA LYS A 32 8.18 1.20 -11.67
C LYS A 32 7.66 0.21 -12.72
N THR A 33 6.80 0.66 -13.59
CA THR A 33 6.27 -0.17 -14.69
C THR A 33 7.35 -0.77 -15.57
N SER A 34 8.51 -0.12 -15.69
CA SER A 34 9.67 -0.62 -16.45
C SER A 34 10.51 -1.67 -15.71
N ASP A 35 10.32 -1.86 -14.41
CA ASP A 35 11.10 -2.80 -13.61
C ASP A 35 10.68 -4.25 -13.86
N SER A 36 11.63 -5.19 -13.69
CA SER A 36 11.41 -6.63 -13.86
C SER A 36 10.61 -7.23 -12.71
N VAL A 37 9.59 -8.01 -13.04
CA VAL A 37 8.82 -8.77 -12.07
C VAL A 37 9.69 -9.83 -11.40
N LYS A 38 10.46 -10.60 -12.18
CA LYS A 38 11.34 -11.68 -11.66
C LYS A 38 12.37 -11.15 -10.67
N GLY A 39 13.03 -10.04 -10.99
CA GLY A 39 14.02 -9.43 -10.11
C GLY A 39 13.41 -8.92 -8.80
N THR A 40 12.16 -8.52 -8.81
CA THR A 40 11.45 -8.03 -7.64
C THR A 40 11.15 -9.13 -6.64
N LEU A 41 10.77 -10.32 -7.10
CA LEU A 41 10.46 -11.46 -6.22
C LEU A 41 11.60 -11.83 -5.27
N GLY A 42 12.82 -11.92 -5.79
CA GLY A 42 13.99 -12.23 -4.96
C GLY A 42 14.24 -11.17 -3.88
N ARG A 43 13.93 -9.92 -4.17
CA ARG A 43 14.07 -8.84 -3.20
C ARG A 43 12.95 -8.87 -2.15
N MET A 44 11.71 -9.12 -2.56
CA MET A 44 10.57 -9.24 -1.62
C MET A 44 10.84 -10.29 -0.54
N THR A 45 11.37 -11.44 -0.94
CA THR A 45 11.72 -12.52 -0.01
C THR A 45 12.77 -12.07 1.00
N LYS A 46 13.81 -11.38 0.54
CA LYS A 46 14.91 -10.91 1.41
C LYS A 46 14.48 -9.88 2.43
N ILE A 47 13.54 -8.98 2.08
CA ILE A 47 13.08 -7.92 2.96
C ILE A 47 11.76 -8.25 3.66
N SER A 48 11.24 -9.46 3.46
CA SER A 48 9.99 -9.96 4.07
C SER A 48 8.79 -9.04 3.82
N THR A 49 8.66 -8.50 2.60
CA THR A 49 7.49 -7.71 2.22
C THR A 49 6.53 -8.52 1.36
N GLY A 50 5.23 -8.42 1.64
CA GLY A 50 4.19 -9.09 0.88
C GLY A 50 3.54 -8.23 -0.21
N HIS A 51 3.75 -6.93 -0.15
CA HIS A 51 3.11 -5.95 -1.04
C HIS A 51 4.13 -4.94 -1.53
N VAL A 52 4.16 -4.70 -2.83
CA VAL A 52 5.07 -3.74 -3.47
C VAL A 52 4.24 -2.77 -4.30
N PRO A 53 4.26 -1.48 -3.99
CA PRO A 53 3.66 -0.46 -4.83
C PRO A 53 4.32 -0.43 -6.21
N VAL A 54 3.50 -0.30 -7.25
CA VAL A 54 3.97 -0.11 -8.62
C VAL A 54 3.60 1.30 -9.06
N LEU A 55 4.60 2.06 -9.48
CA LEU A 55 4.46 3.43 -9.93
C LEU A 55 4.56 3.51 -11.45
N ASP A 56 3.82 4.42 -12.04
CA ASP A 56 3.96 4.78 -13.44
C ASP A 56 5.20 5.66 -13.68
N GLU A 57 5.43 6.06 -14.91
CA GLU A 57 6.55 6.91 -15.29
C GLU A 57 6.50 8.31 -14.67
N ASN A 58 5.32 8.76 -14.27
CA ASN A 58 5.12 10.05 -13.60
C ASN A 58 5.26 9.96 -12.07
N GLY A 59 5.55 8.76 -11.53
CA GLY A 59 5.69 8.53 -10.10
C GLY A 59 4.36 8.39 -9.36
N LYS A 60 3.26 8.17 -10.08
CA LYS A 60 1.94 7.89 -9.49
C LYS A 60 1.75 6.40 -9.28
N VAL A 61 1.07 6.03 -8.21
CA VAL A 61 0.73 4.63 -7.95
C VAL A 61 -0.28 4.16 -8.99
N CYS A 62 0.07 3.11 -9.72
CA CYS A 62 -0.81 2.51 -10.72
C CYS A 62 -1.21 1.06 -10.39
N GLY A 63 -0.67 0.50 -9.31
CA GLY A 63 -1.00 -0.85 -8.89
C GLY A 63 -0.23 -1.30 -7.66
N GLY A 64 -0.49 -2.54 -7.27
CA GLY A 64 0.21 -3.24 -6.21
C GLY A 64 0.58 -4.66 -6.65
N PHE A 65 1.79 -5.07 -6.38
CA PHE A 65 2.27 -6.42 -6.66
C PHE A 65 2.37 -7.23 -5.38
N THR A 66 1.77 -8.42 -5.40
CA THR A 66 1.72 -9.34 -4.26
C THR A 66 2.14 -10.74 -4.69
N ALA A 67 2.36 -11.63 -3.72
CA ALA A 67 2.57 -13.05 -4.02
C ALA A 67 1.38 -13.67 -4.79
N VAL A 68 0.16 -13.22 -4.52
CA VAL A 68 -1.04 -13.66 -5.24
C VAL A 68 -1.01 -13.19 -6.68
N SER A 69 -0.62 -11.94 -6.94
CA SER A 69 -0.41 -11.43 -8.31
C SER A 69 0.58 -12.31 -9.08
N PHE A 70 1.67 -12.69 -8.42
CA PHE A 70 2.66 -13.58 -9.03
C PHE A 70 2.10 -14.97 -9.35
N LEU A 71 1.34 -15.57 -8.44
CA LEU A 71 0.71 -16.87 -8.68
C LEU A 71 -0.23 -16.82 -9.89
N HIS A 72 -1.00 -15.75 -10.05
CA HIS A 72 -1.86 -15.58 -11.23
C HIS A 72 -1.05 -15.49 -12.53
N ILE A 73 0.05 -14.73 -12.52
CA ILE A 73 0.95 -14.62 -13.68
C ILE A 73 1.47 -16.02 -14.09
N ILE A 74 1.96 -16.80 -13.11
CA ILE A 74 2.52 -18.14 -13.40
C ILE A 74 1.42 -19.09 -13.89
N ALA A 75 0.23 -19.04 -13.30
CA ALA A 75 -0.90 -19.88 -13.73
C ALA A 75 -1.28 -19.60 -15.18
N ASP A 76 -1.37 -18.32 -15.56
CA ASP A 76 -1.73 -17.94 -16.93
C ASP A 76 -0.64 -18.25 -17.95
N LYS A 77 0.61 -18.27 -17.53
CA LYS A 77 1.76 -18.68 -18.38
C LYS A 77 1.87 -20.21 -18.55
N LYS A 78 1.01 -20.98 -17.92
CA LYS A 78 0.94 -22.46 -18.06
C LYS A 78 2.31 -23.16 -17.86
N GLY A 79 3.12 -22.67 -16.92
CA GLY A 79 4.42 -23.24 -16.61
C GLY A 79 5.57 -22.75 -17.48
N GLU A 80 5.34 -21.84 -18.41
CA GLU A 80 6.44 -21.17 -19.12
C GLU A 80 7.29 -20.33 -18.17
N PRO A 81 8.62 -20.34 -18.30
CA PRO A 81 9.49 -19.54 -17.46
C PRO A 81 9.23 -18.05 -17.63
N LEU A 82 9.22 -17.32 -16.51
CA LEU A 82 9.15 -15.87 -16.53
C LEU A 82 10.51 -15.30 -16.98
N GLY A 83 10.52 -14.59 -18.10
CA GLY A 83 11.72 -13.92 -18.59
C GLY A 83 12.19 -12.80 -17.64
N SER A 84 13.47 -12.51 -17.66
CA SER A 84 14.03 -11.40 -16.87
C SER A 84 13.62 -10.02 -17.41
N ASP A 85 13.19 -9.95 -18.64
CA ASP A 85 12.68 -8.77 -19.34
C ASP A 85 11.17 -8.54 -19.14
N TYR A 86 10.45 -9.51 -18.56
CA TYR A 86 9.03 -9.35 -18.24
C TYR A 86 8.84 -8.30 -17.15
N SER A 87 8.27 -7.16 -17.55
CA SER A 87 8.12 -5.96 -16.72
C SER A 87 6.77 -5.88 -16.01
N PHE A 88 6.64 -4.95 -15.05
CA PHE A 88 5.34 -4.63 -14.45
C PHE A 88 4.37 -4.00 -15.45
N GLY A 89 4.86 -3.34 -16.49
CA GLY A 89 4.04 -2.88 -17.61
C GLY A 89 3.40 -4.03 -18.36
N ASP A 90 4.16 -5.11 -18.60
CA ASP A 90 3.63 -6.36 -19.20
C ASP A 90 2.62 -7.05 -18.26
N ALA A 91 2.84 -6.95 -16.95
CA ALA A 91 2.00 -7.51 -15.91
C ALA A 91 0.81 -6.62 -15.49
N LYS A 92 0.51 -5.57 -16.24
CA LYS A 92 -0.50 -4.56 -15.86
C LYS A 92 -1.82 -5.17 -15.43
N ASN A 93 -2.30 -6.21 -16.11
CA ASN A 93 -3.57 -6.87 -15.78
C ASN A 93 -3.56 -7.61 -14.44
N TYR A 94 -2.40 -7.85 -13.86
CA TYR A 94 -2.26 -8.56 -12.58
C TYR A 94 -1.97 -7.63 -11.42
N VAL A 95 -1.49 -6.42 -11.68
CA VAL A 95 -1.07 -5.48 -10.63
C VAL A 95 -2.00 -4.28 -10.47
N SER A 96 -2.83 -3.96 -11.47
CA SER A 96 -3.80 -2.86 -11.38
C SER A 96 -4.82 -3.10 -10.29
N PHE A 97 -5.28 -2.02 -9.65
CA PHE A 97 -6.21 -2.10 -8.52
C PHE A 97 -7.54 -2.79 -8.84
N GLU A 98 -7.97 -2.75 -10.08
CA GLU A 98 -9.22 -3.36 -10.55
C GLU A 98 -9.19 -4.90 -10.51
N HIS A 99 -8.02 -5.51 -10.50
CA HIS A 99 -7.84 -6.97 -10.56
C HIS A 99 -7.66 -7.63 -9.20
N HIS A 100 -7.65 -6.87 -8.10
CA HIS A 100 -7.53 -7.39 -6.74
C HIS A 100 -8.92 -7.65 -6.13
N ASN A 101 -9.50 -8.81 -6.41
CA ASN A 101 -10.88 -9.13 -5.99
C ASN A 101 -11.06 -9.29 -4.47
N SER A 102 -10.03 -9.73 -3.76
CA SER A 102 -10.09 -10.00 -2.30
C SER A 102 -9.39 -8.94 -1.46
N GLU A 103 -8.59 -8.10 -2.09
CA GLU A 103 -7.81 -7.06 -1.42
C GLU A 103 -8.21 -5.69 -1.93
N VAL A 104 -8.18 -4.73 -1.03
CA VAL A 104 -8.56 -3.34 -1.32
C VAL A 104 -7.40 -2.44 -0.96
N TYR A 105 -7.18 -1.43 -1.77
CA TYR A 105 -6.25 -0.35 -1.51
C TYR A 105 -7.02 0.93 -1.21
N ARG A 106 -6.48 1.77 -0.36
CA ARG A 106 -7.07 3.06 -0.01
C ARG A 106 -6.05 4.16 -0.14
N PHE A 107 -6.53 5.35 -0.42
CA PHE A 107 -5.73 6.56 -0.52
C PHE A 107 -6.18 7.53 0.56
N VAL A 108 -5.24 8.09 1.30
CA VAL A 108 -5.50 9.02 2.39
C VAL A 108 -4.52 10.20 2.34
N GLU A 109 -4.90 11.28 2.97
CA GLU A 109 -4.01 12.42 3.20
C GLU A 109 -3.11 12.16 4.40
N LYS A 110 -1.94 12.79 4.42
CA LYS A 110 -0.97 12.67 5.51
C LYS A 110 -1.51 13.14 6.86
N ASP A 111 -2.46 14.07 6.85
CA ASP A 111 -3.03 14.67 8.06
C ASP A 111 -4.21 13.88 8.65
N LEU A 112 -4.67 12.82 7.97
CA LEU A 112 -5.65 11.91 8.53
C LEU A 112 -5.11 11.29 9.82
N TYR A 113 -5.92 11.26 10.86
CA TYR A 113 -5.54 10.63 12.12
C TYR A 113 -5.54 9.10 12.03
N VAL A 114 -4.65 8.47 12.77
CA VAL A 114 -4.49 7.01 12.77
C VAL A 114 -5.74 6.30 13.29
N ASP A 115 -6.45 6.86 14.26
CA ASP A 115 -7.71 6.30 14.75
C ASP A 115 -8.83 6.33 13.68
N GLU A 116 -8.90 7.38 12.86
CA GLU A 116 -9.78 7.42 11.69
C GLU A 116 -9.39 6.34 10.65
N LEU A 117 -8.10 6.12 10.45
CA LEU A 117 -7.60 5.06 9.59
C LEU A 117 -8.00 3.67 10.12
N LYS A 118 -7.94 3.44 11.44
CA LYS A 118 -8.40 2.20 12.06
C LYS A 118 -9.87 1.91 11.75
N ASP A 119 -10.71 2.92 11.77
CA ASP A 119 -12.12 2.79 11.39
C ASP A 119 -12.28 2.37 9.92
N ILE A 120 -11.44 2.87 9.03
CA ILE A 120 -11.42 2.45 7.61
C ILE A 120 -11.04 0.96 7.49
N PHE A 121 -10.04 0.49 8.24
CA PHE A 121 -9.68 -0.93 8.28
C PHE A 121 -10.84 -1.81 8.75
N GLU A 122 -11.48 -1.44 9.86
CA GLU A 122 -12.60 -2.19 10.44
C GLU A 122 -13.79 -2.28 9.48
N LYS A 123 -14.17 -1.17 8.87
CA LYS A 123 -15.25 -1.11 7.87
C LYS A 123 -14.95 -1.95 6.63
N THR A 124 -13.72 -1.92 6.15
CA THR A 124 -13.30 -2.72 4.99
C THR A 124 -13.35 -4.20 5.31
N TYR A 125 -12.88 -4.60 6.48
CA TYR A 125 -12.92 -5.99 6.95
C TYR A 125 -14.36 -6.48 7.13
N SER A 126 -15.23 -5.69 7.75
CA SER A 126 -16.66 -6.00 7.93
C SER A 126 -17.39 -6.17 6.61
N GLY A 127 -16.95 -5.52 5.54
CA GLY A 127 -17.43 -5.70 4.16
C GLY A 127 -16.93 -6.96 3.48
N GLY A 128 -16.17 -7.83 4.16
CA GLY A 128 -15.64 -9.07 3.62
C GLY A 128 -14.39 -8.92 2.74
N LYS A 129 -13.75 -7.75 2.75
CA LYS A 129 -12.54 -7.47 2.01
C LYS A 129 -11.37 -7.19 2.94
N ARG A 130 -10.15 -7.47 2.49
CA ARG A 130 -8.92 -7.14 3.22
C ARG A 130 -8.36 -5.83 2.69
N LEU A 131 -8.04 -4.92 3.58
CA LEU A 131 -7.25 -3.75 3.23
C LEU A 131 -5.78 -4.17 3.16
N ALA A 132 -5.24 -4.19 1.94
CA ALA A 132 -3.89 -4.65 1.69
C ALA A 132 -2.85 -3.60 2.09
N MET A 133 -3.08 -2.37 1.67
CA MET A 133 -2.17 -1.25 1.90
C MET A 133 -2.91 0.07 1.74
N VAL A 134 -2.48 1.05 2.48
CA VAL A 134 -2.93 2.44 2.36
C VAL A 134 -1.81 3.27 1.75
N PHE A 135 -2.14 4.01 0.72
CA PHE A 135 -1.25 4.97 0.08
C PHE A 135 -1.51 6.36 0.64
N VAL A 136 -0.49 6.96 1.19
CA VAL A 136 -0.55 8.36 1.65
C VAL A 136 -0.10 9.24 0.49
N THR A 137 -1.02 10.04 -0.02
CA THR A 137 -0.77 10.93 -1.16
C THR A 137 -0.97 12.39 -0.79
N SER A 138 -0.45 13.28 -1.61
CA SER A 138 -0.50 14.73 -1.36
C SER A 138 -1.92 15.29 -1.28
N ASN A 139 -2.89 14.63 -1.90
CA ASN A 139 -4.30 15.05 -1.93
C ASN A 139 -5.29 13.99 -1.42
N GLY A 140 -4.79 12.87 -0.89
CA GLY A 140 -5.63 11.76 -0.43
C GLY A 140 -6.30 10.96 -1.54
N LYS A 141 -5.89 11.14 -2.79
CA LYS A 141 -6.47 10.48 -3.97
C LYS A 141 -5.40 9.74 -4.77
N GLU A 142 -5.85 8.84 -5.62
CA GLU A 142 -4.99 8.03 -6.50
C GLU A 142 -4.11 8.89 -7.44
N ASN A 143 -4.62 10.01 -7.89
CA ASN A 143 -3.89 10.92 -8.77
C ASN A 143 -2.87 11.82 -8.04
N GLY A 144 -2.83 11.79 -6.71
CA GLY A 144 -1.89 12.56 -5.91
C GLY A 144 -0.48 11.98 -5.94
N LYS A 145 0.50 12.82 -5.59
CA LYS A 145 1.88 12.36 -5.42
C LYS A 145 1.98 11.41 -4.23
N LEU A 146 2.59 10.24 -4.41
CA LEU A 146 2.82 9.30 -3.33
C LEU A 146 3.85 9.85 -2.34
N LEU A 147 3.47 9.91 -1.07
CA LEU A 147 4.34 10.34 0.04
C LEU A 147 4.88 9.15 0.84
N GLY A 148 4.10 8.08 0.93
CA GLY A 148 4.45 6.87 1.66
C GLY A 148 3.31 5.87 1.68
N THR A 149 3.51 4.77 2.42
CA THR A 149 2.51 3.71 2.58
C THR A 149 2.33 3.33 4.02
N ILE A 150 1.15 2.79 4.34
CA ILE A 150 0.83 2.23 5.65
C ILE A 150 0.26 0.83 5.42
N SER A 151 0.83 -0.15 6.08
CA SER A 151 0.29 -1.51 6.11
C SER A 151 -0.57 -1.73 7.36
N PRO A 152 -1.41 -2.78 7.41
CA PRO A 152 -2.13 -3.15 8.63
C PRO A 152 -1.20 -3.33 9.85
N TRP A 153 0.00 -3.84 9.64
CA TRP A 153 0.99 -4.05 10.69
C TRP A 153 1.50 -2.75 11.31
N ASP A 154 1.59 -1.69 10.54
CA ASP A 154 2.01 -0.37 11.05
C ASP A 154 0.97 0.25 11.98
N VAL A 155 -0.28 -0.16 11.84
CA VAL A 155 -1.42 0.35 12.63
C VAL A 155 -1.72 -0.55 13.83
N LEU A 156 -1.73 -1.87 13.64
CA LEU A 156 -2.13 -2.86 14.64
C LEU A 156 -0.98 -3.32 15.52
N GLY A 157 0.25 -3.17 15.08
CA GLY A 157 1.47 -3.61 15.77
C GLY A 157 2.02 -2.61 16.79
N LYS A 158 1.31 -1.52 17.08
CA LYS A 158 1.76 -0.46 18.01
C LYS A 158 0.78 -0.24 19.13
#